data_49b92f3abefb831cf2543767cd8d3592
#
_entry.id   49b92f3abefb831cf2543767cd8d3592
#
_cell.length_a   1.000
_cell.length_b   1.000
_cell.length_c   1.000
_cell.angle_alpha   90.00
_cell.angle_beta   90.00
_cell.angle_gamma   90.00
#
_symmetry.space_group_name_H-M   'P 1'
#
loop_
_entity.id
_entity.type
_entity.pdbx_description
1 polymer ?
#
loop_
_entity_poly.entity_id
_entity_poly.type
_entity_poly.pdbx_seq_one_letter_code
_entity_poly.pdbx_strand_id
1 'polypeptide(L)'
;MAGMSAPGVGSGLDVNTIVTQLVAAERAPAEQRITRTQSGIDTKLSALGVMRGVLSTLQSSVGALRTESNLLARKAESSDTTILKASAVSSAPAGTYSVEVLSLATTHKLVSKAYAGGSSAEVGTGTLTFAQNGKEFSVEATDGMTLAQLRDAINGAADNTGVRAGIIQADGGARMVFTAAASGSAQAITVTTRQPRGGLDDLEYNPGQGQGQTPPMTVLSPATDAQVKIEGFAVSAAGDSVSGAIEGVTLDLVSAKPGTTVTVKVSPDPTVVRDRLAKLVSDYNTAASTMANLRSYDPATRKGGPLLGDGLLLNIESRLRRDVSAAVATPVGAPTTLSAIGVTMGADGRLSLNEGKLNVALQADPAGVAKLLAGEDGIAKRLASTLEGAVAAGGQVGSRTDSLQSQKRDLQKQRDALELRMQSLEASYRAQFGALDAMLSDMQSTGKFLAGQLG
;
A
#
# COMPACT_ATOMS: atom_id res chain seq x y z
N MET A 1 31.33 33.54 -59.83
CA MET A 1 31.59 33.98 -58.46
C MET A 1 30.36 34.72 -57.98
N ALA A 2 29.50 34.09 -57.14
CA ALA A 2 28.33 34.75 -56.56
C ALA A 2 28.85 35.74 -55.51
N GLY A 3 28.70 37.06 -55.78
CA GLY A 3 29.06 38.11 -54.85
C GLY A 3 28.18 37.98 -53.59
N MET A 4 28.77 37.81 -52.45
CA MET A 4 28.11 37.96 -51.14
C MET A 4 27.82 39.45 -50.95
N SER A 5 26.60 39.88 -51.34
CA SER A 5 26.13 41.21 -50.98
C SER A 5 25.71 41.19 -49.53
N ALA A 6 26.38 41.92 -48.69
CA ALA A 6 25.92 42.13 -47.29
C ALA A 6 24.69 43.05 -47.37
N PRO A 7 23.51 42.62 -46.93
CA PRO A 7 22.30 43.48 -46.98
C PRO A 7 22.48 44.68 -46.02
N GLY A 8 22.16 45.90 -46.58
CA GLY A 8 22.25 47.16 -45.85
C GLY A 8 23.44 48.06 -46.21
N VAL A 9 24.34 47.61 -47.07
CA VAL A 9 25.53 48.44 -47.49
C VAL A 9 25.17 49.48 -48.48
N GLY A 10 24.05 49.32 -49.22
CA GLY A 10 23.62 50.29 -50.27
C GLY A 10 22.73 51.43 -49.81
N SER A 11 21.78 51.15 -48.94
CA SER A 11 20.75 52.06 -48.43
C SER A 11 20.97 52.63 -47.04
N GLY A 12 21.85 51.98 -46.22
CA GLY A 12 22.01 52.30 -44.80
C GLY A 12 20.87 51.77 -43.92
N LEU A 13 19.94 50.96 -44.48
CA LEU A 13 18.83 50.36 -43.74
C LEU A 13 19.28 49.05 -43.08
N ASP A 14 19.03 48.90 -41.78
CA ASP A 14 19.24 47.61 -41.12
C ASP A 14 18.11 46.62 -41.47
N VAL A 15 18.24 46.00 -42.65
CA VAL A 15 17.28 45.05 -43.20
C VAL A 15 17.07 43.87 -42.26
N ASN A 16 18.09 43.42 -41.53
CA ASN A 16 18.00 42.30 -40.60
C ASN A 16 17.07 42.63 -39.43
N THR A 17 17.24 43.79 -38.82
CA THR A 17 16.38 44.23 -37.71
C THR A 17 14.93 44.43 -38.17
N ILE A 18 14.71 45.05 -39.35
CA ILE A 18 13.38 45.28 -39.91
C ILE A 18 12.65 43.97 -40.19
N VAL A 19 13.32 43.03 -40.89
CA VAL A 19 12.73 41.72 -41.19
C VAL A 19 12.41 40.94 -39.91
N THR A 20 13.31 40.92 -38.93
CA THR A 20 13.10 40.26 -37.66
C THR A 20 11.90 40.82 -36.90
N GLN A 21 11.74 42.16 -36.87
CA GLN A 21 10.60 42.82 -36.24
C GLN A 21 9.27 42.54 -36.95
N LEU A 22 9.26 42.53 -38.28
CA LEU A 22 8.08 42.22 -39.08
C LEU A 22 7.62 40.77 -38.85
N VAL A 23 8.55 39.80 -38.91
CA VAL A 23 8.25 38.40 -38.66
C VAL A 23 7.76 38.19 -37.22
N ALA A 24 8.38 38.85 -36.24
CA ALA A 24 7.93 38.78 -34.83
C ALA A 24 6.51 39.37 -34.66
N ALA A 25 6.18 40.47 -35.32
CA ALA A 25 4.85 41.07 -35.28
C ALA A 25 3.77 40.15 -35.90
N GLU A 26 4.07 39.48 -37.02
CA GLU A 26 3.18 38.50 -37.65
C GLU A 26 3.01 37.21 -36.81
N ARG A 27 4.07 36.80 -36.13
CA ARG A 27 4.08 35.60 -35.26
C ARG A 27 3.26 35.79 -33.98
N ALA A 28 3.36 36.95 -33.35
CA ALA A 28 2.87 37.21 -31.99
C ALA A 28 1.38 36.87 -31.78
N PRO A 29 0.41 37.19 -32.65
CA PRO A 29 -1.01 36.88 -32.44
C PRO A 29 -1.29 35.38 -32.44
N ALA A 30 -0.65 34.63 -33.36
CA ALA A 30 -0.84 33.18 -33.46
C ALA A 30 -0.19 32.46 -32.28
N GLU A 31 1.03 32.85 -31.92
CA GLU A 31 1.77 32.31 -30.75
C GLU A 31 1.01 32.53 -29.43
N GLN A 32 0.48 33.77 -29.21
CA GLN A 32 -0.32 34.08 -28.03
C GLN A 32 -1.59 33.23 -27.94
N ARG A 33 -2.28 33.00 -29.06
CA ARG A 33 -3.47 32.14 -29.09
C ARG A 33 -3.12 30.69 -28.73
N ILE A 34 -2.07 30.13 -29.33
CA ILE A 34 -1.61 28.76 -29.06
C ILE A 34 -1.25 28.63 -27.59
N THR A 35 -0.45 29.56 -27.05
CA THR A 35 0.01 29.56 -25.67
C THR A 35 -1.16 29.64 -24.67
N ARG A 36 -2.15 30.53 -24.91
CA ARG A 36 -3.35 30.63 -24.07
C ARG A 36 -4.16 29.35 -24.09
N THR A 37 -4.36 28.74 -25.26
CA THR A 37 -5.10 27.47 -25.38
C THR A 37 -4.36 26.35 -24.70
N GLN A 38 -3.05 26.24 -24.85
CA GLN A 38 -2.21 25.26 -24.20
C GLN A 38 -2.27 25.39 -22.68
N SER A 39 -2.12 26.61 -22.14
CA SER A 39 -2.22 26.87 -20.71
C SER A 39 -3.59 26.45 -20.15
N GLY A 40 -4.68 26.71 -20.90
CA GLY A 40 -6.02 26.28 -20.54
C GLY A 40 -6.17 24.74 -20.51
N ILE A 41 -5.56 24.04 -21.47
CA ILE A 41 -5.54 22.57 -21.50
C ILE A 41 -4.73 22.01 -20.34
N ASP A 42 -3.53 22.54 -20.08
CA ASP A 42 -2.66 22.10 -18.99
C ASP A 42 -3.34 22.29 -17.61
N THR A 43 -4.05 23.41 -17.43
CA THR A 43 -4.84 23.66 -16.23
C THR A 43 -5.97 22.63 -16.06
N LYS A 44 -6.68 22.28 -17.15
CA LYS A 44 -7.73 21.26 -17.12
C LYS A 44 -7.16 19.86 -16.86
N LEU A 45 -6.03 19.51 -17.46
CA LEU A 45 -5.35 18.23 -17.21
C LEU A 45 -4.95 18.09 -15.74
N SER A 46 -4.38 19.14 -15.14
CA SER A 46 -4.05 19.15 -13.72
C SER A 46 -5.29 18.99 -12.85
N ALA A 47 -6.38 19.69 -13.17
CA ALA A 47 -7.65 19.60 -12.45
C ALA A 47 -8.27 18.20 -12.53
N LEU A 48 -8.23 17.54 -13.70
CA LEU A 48 -8.67 16.16 -13.88
C LEU A 48 -7.80 15.17 -13.09
N GLY A 49 -6.49 15.43 -12.99
CA GLY A 49 -5.57 14.66 -12.16
C GLY A 49 -5.95 14.72 -10.68
N VAL A 50 -6.20 15.93 -10.16
CA VAL A 50 -6.66 16.14 -8.77
C VAL A 50 -8.01 15.45 -8.54
N MET A 51 -8.98 15.63 -9.44
CA MET A 51 -10.28 14.98 -9.36
C MET A 51 -10.16 13.46 -9.33
N ARG A 52 -9.34 12.88 -10.22
CA ARG A 52 -9.07 11.43 -10.23
C ARG A 52 -8.49 10.95 -8.90
N GLY A 53 -7.56 11.69 -8.32
CA GLY A 53 -6.93 11.36 -7.03
C GLY A 53 -7.96 11.25 -5.91
N VAL A 54 -8.83 12.25 -5.74
CA VAL A 54 -9.85 12.23 -4.66
C VAL A 54 -10.93 11.17 -4.91
N LEU A 55 -11.32 10.92 -6.17
CA LEU A 55 -12.26 9.85 -6.50
C LEU A 55 -11.66 8.45 -6.26
N SER A 56 -10.36 8.26 -6.52
CA SER A 56 -9.66 7.00 -6.23
C SER A 56 -9.55 6.75 -4.72
N THR A 57 -9.32 7.81 -3.92
CA THR A 57 -9.33 7.72 -2.45
C THR A 57 -10.72 7.31 -1.95
N LEU A 58 -11.78 7.94 -2.47
CA LEU A 58 -13.16 7.57 -2.15
C LEU A 58 -13.47 6.13 -2.58
N GLN A 59 -12.98 5.69 -3.75
CA GLN A 59 -13.13 4.30 -4.22
C GLN A 59 -12.53 3.29 -3.25
N SER A 60 -11.37 3.61 -2.67
CA SER A 60 -10.72 2.75 -1.66
C SER A 60 -11.56 2.63 -0.38
N SER A 61 -12.14 3.74 0.10
CA SER A 61 -13.03 3.73 1.28
C SER A 61 -14.32 2.96 1.02
N VAL A 62 -14.89 3.12 -0.18
CA VAL A 62 -16.07 2.33 -0.63
C VAL A 62 -15.72 0.85 -0.71
N GLY A 63 -14.54 0.50 -1.21
CA GLY A 63 -14.04 -0.87 -1.30
C GLY A 63 -14.04 -1.60 0.06
N ALA A 64 -13.68 -0.90 1.13
CA ALA A 64 -13.69 -1.44 2.50
C ALA A 64 -15.10 -1.79 3.02
N LEU A 65 -16.16 -1.27 2.40
CA LEU A 65 -17.56 -1.48 2.77
C LEU A 65 -18.29 -2.49 1.88
N ARG A 66 -17.65 -3.08 0.86
CA ARG A 66 -18.30 -3.93 -0.16
C ARG A 66 -18.61 -5.35 0.29
N THR A 67 -18.03 -5.81 1.41
CA THR A 67 -18.13 -7.21 1.86
C THR A 67 -18.83 -7.27 3.22
N GLU A 68 -19.94 -7.99 3.29
CA GLU A 68 -20.75 -8.12 4.52
C GLU A 68 -19.93 -8.69 5.69
N SER A 69 -19.13 -9.74 5.45
CA SER A 69 -18.28 -10.34 6.49
C SER A 69 -17.30 -9.36 7.12
N ASN A 70 -16.84 -8.37 6.34
CA ASN A 70 -15.98 -7.31 6.85
C ASN A 70 -16.73 -6.30 7.75
N LEU A 71 -18.05 -6.19 7.59
CA LEU A 71 -18.91 -5.30 8.39
C LEU A 71 -19.48 -6.00 9.62
N LEU A 72 -19.57 -7.32 9.60
CA LEU A 72 -20.02 -8.14 10.73
C LEU A 72 -18.84 -8.58 11.62
N ALA A 73 -17.86 -7.71 11.80
CA ALA A 73 -16.69 -7.99 12.64
C ALA A 73 -17.12 -8.37 14.05
N ARG A 74 -16.37 -9.32 14.62
CA ARG A 74 -16.50 -9.74 16.02
C ARG A 74 -15.27 -9.30 16.78
N LYS A 75 -15.44 -9.02 18.06
CA LYS A 75 -14.34 -8.85 19.01
C LYS A 75 -14.43 -9.92 20.08
N ALA A 76 -13.29 -10.39 20.54
CA ALA A 76 -13.18 -11.21 21.72
C ALA A 76 -12.43 -10.39 22.79
N GLU A 77 -13.07 -10.18 23.93
CA GLU A 77 -12.52 -9.42 25.05
C GLU A 77 -12.22 -10.39 26.21
N SER A 78 -10.99 -10.34 26.69
CA SER A 78 -10.57 -11.06 27.89
C SER A 78 -10.78 -10.20 29.12
N SER A 79 -11.27 -10.76 30.19
CA SER A 79 -11.39 -10.05 31.49
C SER A 79 -10.03 -9.80 32.15
N ASP A 80 -8.97 -10.52 31.75
CA ASP A 80 -7.60 -10.31 32.19
C ASP A 80 -6.61 -10.54 31.03
N THR A 81 -6.17 -9.44 30.40
CA THR A 81 -5.22 -9.47 29.29
C THR A 81 -3.77 -9.78 29.71
N THR A 82 -3.47 -9.84 31.01
CA THR A 82 -2.17 -10.25 31.53
C THR A 82 -2.05 -11.78 31.60
N ILE A 83 -3.17 -12.51 31.57
CA ILE A 83 -3.23 -13.95 31.52
C ILE A 83 -3.41 -14.45 30.11
N LEU A 84 -4.41 -13.92 29.37
CA LEU A 84 -4.64 -14.26 27.97
C LEU A 84 -5.25 -13.08 27.21
N LYS A 85 -4.94 -12.99 25.91
CA LYS A 85 -5.61 -12.14 24.95
C LYS A 85 -6.48 -13.02 24.06
N ALA A 86 -7.56 -12.43 23.53
CA ALA A 86 -8.45 -13.14 22.62
C ALA A 86 -8.74 -12.30 21.38
N SER A 87 -8.87 -12.97 20.25
CA SER A 87 -9.32 -12.38 19.00
C SER A 87 -10.39 -13.26 18.37
N ALA A 88 -11.30 -12.66 17.56
CA ALA A 88 -12.38 -13.39 16.93
C ALA A 88 -12.51 -12.99 15.46
N VAL A 89 -12.79 -13.97 14.60
CA VAL A 89 -13.19 -13.72 13.20
C VAL A 89 -14.68 -13.43 13.12
N SER A 90 -15.15 -12.89 12.00
CA SER A 90 -16.55 -12.49 11.80
C SER A 90 -17.57 -13.65 11.94
N SER A 91 -17.15 -14.90 11.72
CA SER A 91 -17.99 -16.09 11.87
C SER A 91 -18.06 -16.61 13.31
N ALA A 92 -17.26 -16.10 14.24
CA ALA A 92 -17.25 -16.56 15.62
C ALA A 92 -18.63 -16.37 16.26
N PRO A 93 -19.21 -17.40 16.92
CA PRO A 93 -20.48 -17.26 17.62
C PRO A 93 -20.35 -16.30 18.80
N ALA A 94 -21.34 -15.43 18.99
CA ALA A 94 -21.39 -14.58 20.17
C ALA A 94 -21.63 -15.44 21.42
N GLY A 95 -20.86 -15.17 22.47
CA GLY A 95 -20.95 -15.97 23.72
C GLY A 95 -19.94 -15.51 24.75
N THR A 96 -19.99 -16.13 25.88
CA THR A 96 -19.05 -15.92 26.98
C THR A 96 -18.46 -17.29 27.36
N TYR A 97 -17.14 -17.36 27.43
CA TYR A 97 -16.40 -18.58 27.66
C TYR A 97 -15.50 -18.42 28.89
N SER A 98 -15.48 -19.44 29.74
CA SER A 98 -14.58 -19.53 30.90
C SER A 98 -13.28 -20.19 30.46
N VAL A 99 -12.14 -19.56 30.67
CA VAL A 99 -10.82 -20.06 30.28
C VAL A 99 -9.89 -20.03 31.48
N GLU A 100 -9.21 -21.14 31.77
CA GLU A 100 -8.16 -21.28 32.79
C GLU A 100 -6.86 -21.64 32.06
N VAL A 101 -5.78 -20.89 32.24
CA VAL A 101 -4.46 -21.20 31.69
C VAL A 101 -3.64 -21.98 32.72
N LEU A 102 -3.42 -23.27 32.45
CA LEU A 102 -2.70 -24.16 33.35
C LEU A 102 -1.20 -24.10 33.19
N SER A 103 -0.72 -24.12 31.92
CA SER A 103 0.70 -24.00 31.57
C SER A 103 0.87 -23.39 30.21
N LEU A 104 1.99 -22.72 30.01
CA LEU A 104 2.44 -22.24 28.68
C LEU A 104 3.22 -23.36 27.97
N ALA A 105 3.29 -23.27 26.66
CA ALA A 105 4.15 -24.11 25.86
C ALA A 105 5.61 -23.74 26.08
N THR A 106 6.48 -24.77 26.14
CA THR A 106 7.91 -24.56 26.30
C THR A 106 8.69 -25.08 25.09
N THR A 107 9.78 -24.37 24.76
CA THR A 107 10.72 -24.83 23.74
C THR A 107 11.72 -25.82 24.35
N HIS A 108 12.05 -26.86 23.58
CA HIS A 108 13.10 -27.78 23.97
C HIS A 108 14.46 -27.10 23.96
N LYS A 109 15.22 -27.27 25.10
CA LYS A 109 16.61 -26.79 25.21
C LYS A 109 17.48 -27.88 25.80
N LEU A 110 18.55 -28.23 25.09
CA LEU A 110 19.57 -29.17 25.50
C LEU A 110 20.88 -28.43 25.75
N VAL A 111 21.66 -28.87 26.74
CA VAL A 111 22.99 -28.30 27.00
C VAL A 111 24.00 -29.43 27.11
N SER A 112 25.17 -29.25 26.52
CA SER A 112 26.32 -30.14 26.61
C SER A 112 27.06 -30.01 27.95
N LYS A 113 27.95 -30.93 28.23
CA LYS A 113 29.03 -30.70 29.20
C LYS A 113 29.90 -29.48 28.82
N ALA A 114 30.71 -29.02 29.76
CA ALA A 114 31.63 -27.92 29.54
C ALA A 114 32.87 -28.38 28.73
N TYR A 115 33.25 -27.57 27.72
CA TYR A 115 34.48 -27.71 26.94
C TYR A 115 35.49 -26.72 27.44
N ALA A 116 36.55 -27.20 28.07
CA ALA A 116 37.58 -26.36 28.73
C ALA A 116 38.32 -25.45 27.72
N GLY A 117 38.47 -25.87 26.43
CA GLY A 117 39.06 -25.08 25.37
C GLY A 117 38.19 -23.92 24.85
N GLY A 118 37.03 -23.65 25.47
CA GLY A 118 36.12 -22.63 25.05
C GLY A 118 35.45 -22.94 23.69
N SER A 119 35.10 -21.92 22.92
CA SER A 119 34.48 -22.09 21.59
C SER A 119 35.44 -22.68 20.55
N SER A 120 36.73 -22.71 20.82
CA SER A 120 37.77 -23.28 19.96
C SER A 120 38.07 -24.75 20.30
N ALA A 121 37.38 -25.34 21.29
CA ALA A 121 37.52 -26.75 21.62
C ALA A 121 37.09 -27.61 20.42
N GLU A 122 37.90 -28.63 20.12
CA GLU A 122 37.55 -29.64 19.11
C GLU A 122 36.41 -30.52 19.57
N VAL A 123 35.49 -30.86 18.66
CA VAL A 123 34.29 -31.65 18.94
C VAL A 123 34.42 -33.12 18.56
N GLY A 124 35.54 -33.48 17.90
CA GLY A 124 35.73 -34.82 17.35
C GLY A 124 35.15 -34.99 15.97
N THR A 125 35.06 -36.24 15.50
CA THR A 125 34.62 -36.57 14.12
C THR A 125 33.45 -37.50 14.10
N GLY A 126 32.62 -37.44 13.06
CA GLY A 126 31.45 -38.29 12.83
C GLY A 126 30.27 -37.50 12.30
N THR A 127 29.11 -38.12 12.27
CA THR A 127 27.88 -37.48 11.81
C THR A 127 26.93 -37.27 13.00
N LEU A 128 26.45 -36.04 13.19
CA LEU A 128 25.35 -35.68 14.07
C LEU A 128 24.05 -35.66 13.29
N THR A 129 23.07 -36.43 13.72
CA THR A 129 21.70 -36.40 13.14
C THR A 129 20.74 -35.83 14.15
N PHE A 130 20.06 -34.81 13.78
CA PHE A 130 19.01 -34.14 14.56
C PHE A 130 17.64 -34.56 14.05
N ALA A 131 16.81 -35.08 14.93
CA ALA A 131 15.42 -35.40 14.64
C ALA A 131 14.47 -34.53 15.45
N GLN A 132 13.45 -33.98 14.82
CA GLN A 132 12.45 -33.13 15.43
C GLN A 132 11.16 -33.16 14.60
N ASN A 133 10.02 -33.30 15.23
CA ASN A 133 8.70 -33.31 14.58
C ASN A 133 8.61 -34.24 13.35
N GLY A 134 9.19 -35.47 13.49
CA GLY A 134 9.20 -36.47 12.41
C GLY A 134 10.09 -36.13 11.19
N LYS A 135 10.92 -35.10 11.27
CA LYS A 135 11.91 -34.73 10.26
C LYS A 135 13.31 -34.85 10.82
N GLU A 136 14.27 -35.09 9.92
CA GLU A 136 15.67 -35.25 10.29
C GLU A 136 16.58 -34.43 9.37
N PHE A 137 17.71 -33.97 9.91
CA PHE A 137 18.83 -33.45 9.13
C PHE A 137 20.14 -33.87 9.79
N SER A 138 21.22 -33.88 9.03
CA SER A 138 22.52 -34.34 9.51
C SER A 138 23.62 -33.34 9.22
N VAL A 139 24.58 -33.25 10.14
CA VAL A 139 25.78 -32.43 10.01
C VAL A 139 27.00 -33.31 10.21
N GLU A 140 27.98 -33.22 9.32
CA GLU A 140 29.24 -33.95 9.41
C GLU A 140 30.25 -33.10 10.20
N ALA A 141 30.79 -33.70 11.28
CA ALA A 141 31.91 -33.14 12.05
C ALA A 141 33.21 -33.72 11.49
N THR A 142 34.07 -32.87 10.94
CA THR A 142 35.36 -33.24 10.35
C THR A 142 36.49 -33.06 11.36
N ASP A 143 37.64 -33.68 11.07
CA ASP A 143 38.83 -33.61 11.91
C ASP A 143 39.26 -32.14 12.17
N GLY A 144 39.54 -31.78 13.42
CA GLY A 144 39.87 -30.43 13.82
C GLY A 144 38.71 -29.44 13.85
N MET A 145 37.47 -29.87 13.60
CA MET A 145 36.31 -28.98 13.70
C MET A 145 36.10 -28.48 15.12
N THR A 146 36.00 -27.15 15.28
CA THR A 146 35.76 -26.51 16.58
C THR A 146 34.28 -26.45 16.92
N LEU A 147 33.97 -26.24 18.21
CA LEU A 147 32.60 -26.04 18.70
C LEU A 147 31.89 -24.88 17.97
N ALA A 148 32.63 -23.79 17.67
CA ALA A 148 32.08 -22.64 16.90
C ALA A 148 31.74 -23.02 15.45
N GLN A 149 32.61 -23.78 14.79
CA GLN A 149 32.37 -24.22 13.41
C GLN A 149 31.19 -25.21 13.34
N LEU A 150 31.08 -26.12 14.31
CA LEU A 150 29.94 -27.04 14.40
C LEU A 150 28.62 -26.27 14.59
N ARG A 151 28.60 -25.28 15.50
CA ARG A 151 27.43 -24.38 15.66
C ARG A 151 27.02 -23.74 14.33
N ASP A 152 27.99 -23.21 13.59
CA ASP A 152 27.73 -22.53 12.32
C ASP A 152 27.25 -23.52 11.25
N ALA A 153 27.82 -24.73 11.22
CA ALA A 153 27.38 -25.80 10.32
C ALA A 153 25.94 -26.24 10.61
N ILE A 154 25.56 -26.40 11.87
CA ILE A 154 24.18 -26.75 12.26
C ILE A 154 23.20 -25.63 11.87
N ASN A 155 23.54 -24.38 12.18
CA ASN A 155 22.68 -23.25 11.88
C ASN A 155 22.59 -22.93 10.37
N GLY A 156 23.62 -23.29 9.59
CA GLY A 156 23.70 -23.09 8.15
C GLY A 156 23.20 -24.26 7.30
N ALA A 157 22.84 -25.37 7.92
CA ALA A 157 22.35 -26.55 7.20
C ALA A 157 21.04 -26.21 6.45
N ALA A 158 21.02 -26.46 5.15
CA ALA A 158 19.89 -26.08 4.27
C ALA A 158 18.59 -26.86 4.60
N ASP A 159 18.74 -28.06 5.13
CA ASP A 159 17.68 -28.97 5.54
C ASP A 159 17.36 -28.91 7.05
N ASN A 160 17.90 -27.92 7.77
CA ASN A 160 17.68 -27.75 9.20
C ASN A 160 16.19 -27.64 9.52
N THR A 161 15.71 -28.52 10.34
CA THR A 161 14.29 -28.70 10.71
C THR A 161 13.78 -27.70 11.76
N GLY A 162 14.61 -26.75 12.18
CA GLY A 162 14.26 -25.76 13.19
C GLY A 162 15.05 -25.90 14.50
N VAL A 163 16.23 -26.53 14.46
CA VAL A 163 17.16 -26.59 15.59
C VAL A 163 18.14 -25.42 15.49
N ARG A 164 18.28 -24.65 16.55
CA ARG A 164 19.28 -23.57 16.68
C ARG A 164 20.38 -24.00 17.65
N ALA A 165 21.61 -23.97 17.17
CA ALA A 165 22.79 -24.18 17.99
C ALA A 165 23.35 -22.83 18.51
N GLY A 166 23.68 -22.79 19.77
CA GLY A 166 24.31 -21.64 20.42
C GLY A 166 25.47 -22.10 21.33
N ILE A 167 26.38 -21.19 21.67
CA ILE A 167 27.45 -21.45 22.63
C ILE A 167 27.31 -20.48 23.80
N ILE A 168 27.27 -21.03 25.02
CA ILE A 168 27.29 -20.25 26.25
C ILE A 168 28.65 -20.40 26.88
N GLN A 169 29.36 -19.28 27.11
CA GLN A 169 30.60 -19.23 27.91
C GLN A 169 30.17 -19.15 29.39
N ALA A 170 30.58 -20.12 30.15
CA ALA A 170 30.30 -20.18 31.59
C ALA A 170 31.57 -20.53 32.36
N ASP A 171 31.51 -20.45 33.69
CA ASP A 171 32.57 -20.92 34.54
C ASP A 171 32.84 -22.42 34.28
N GLY A 172 34.08 -22.76 34.00
CA GLY A 172 34.48 -24.12 33.63
C GLY A 172 34.49 -24.45 32.15
N GLY A 173 34.14 -23.47 31.25
CA GLY A 173 34.28 -23.63 29.80
C GLY A 173 33.01 -23.33 28.99
N ALA A 174 33.13 -23.50 27.67
CA ALA A 174 32.01 -23.29 26.75
C ALA A 174 31.04 -24.50 26.77
N ARG A 175 29.77 -24.23 26.60
CA ARG A 175 28.72 -25.27 26.48
C ARG A 175 27.93 -25.04 25.17
N MET A 176 27.76 -26.12 24.41
CA MET A 176 26.82 -26.12 23.28
C MET A 176 25.40 -26.21 23.79
N VAL A 177 24.51 -25.38 23.26
CA VAL A 177 23.09 -25.38 23.55
C VAL A 177 22.32 -25.60 22.25
N PHE A 178 21.45 -26.60 22.22
CA PHE A 178 20.49 -26.79 21.14
C PHE A 178 19.13 -26.33 21.61
N THR A 179 18.48 -25.47 20.79
CA THR A 179 17.16 -24.90 21.10
C THR A 179 16.22 -25.18 19.94
N ALA A 180 15.04 -25.72 20.20
CA ALA A 180 13.99 -25.81 19.20
C ALA A 180 13.48 -24.41 18.82
N ALA A 181 13.24 -24.14 17.55
CA ALA A 181 12.74 -22.84 17.07
C ALA A 181 11.27 -22.61 17.45
N ALA A 182 10.51 -23.68 17.65
CA ALA A 182 9.10 -23.65 18.08
C ALA A 182 8.93 -24.41 19.42
N SER A 183 7.85 -24.09 20.13
CA SER A 183 7.42 -24.79 21.34
C SER A 183 6.57 -26.03 21.02
N GLY A 184 6.27 -26.79 22.02
CA GLY A 184 5.38 -27.95 21.94
C GLY A 184 6.08 -29.29 22.02
N SER A 185 5.36 -30.31 22.51
CA SER A 185 5.89 -31.66 22.78
C SER A 185 6.47 -32.31 21.51
N ALA A 186 5.86 -32.09 20.34
CA ALA A 186 6.36 -32.61 19.06
C ALA A 186 7.69 -31.99 18.63
N GLN A 187 8.10 -30.89 19.23
CA GLN A 187 9.35 -30.17 18.93
C GLN A 187 10.52 -30.66 19.82
N ALA A 188 10.38 -31.77 20.49
CA ALA A 188 11.47 -32.40 21.23
C ALA A 188 12.61 -32.77 20.28
N ILE A 189 13.80 -32.24 20.52
CA ILE A 189 15.01 -32.51 19.73
C ILE A 189 15.60 -33.86 20.22
N THR A 190 15.88 -34.75 19.29
CA THR A 190 16.70 -35.90 19.47
C THR A 190 17.99 -35.74 18.68
N VAL A 191 19.12 -36.05 19.29
CA VAL A 191 20.44 -35.99 18.66
C VAL A 191 21.08 -37.37 18.75
N THR A 192 21.41 -37.93 17.61
CA THR A 192 22.11 -39.19 17.51
C THR A 192 23.44 -39.00 16.78
N THR A 193 24.41 -39.84 17.15
CA THR A 193 25.74 -39.83 16.53
C THR A 193 25.98 -41.08 15.72
N ARG A 194 26.71 -40.96 14.64
CA ARG A 194 27.15 -42.08 13.82
C ARG A 194 28.67 -42.04 13.66
N GLN A 195 29.34 -43.15 13.99
CA GLN A 195 30.80 -43.29 13.96
C GLN A 195 31.52 -42.20 14.76
N PRO A 196 31.08 -41.90 15.99
CA PRO A 196 31.67 -40.84 16.79
C PRO A 196 33.11 -41.16 17.19
N ARG A 197 33.98 -40.14 17.14
CA ARG A 197 35.36 -40.21 17.68
C ARG A 197 35.68 -38.87 18.35
N GLY A 198 36.56 -38.88 19.32
CA GLY A 198 37.11 -37.67 19.92
C GLY A 198 36.13 -36.82 20.73
N GLY A 199 35.01 -37.42 21.22
CA GLY A 199 34.07 -36.75 22.09
C GLY A 199 32.81 -36.16 21.41
N LEU A 200 32.55 -36.49 20.14
CA LEU A 200 31.35 -36.08 19.44
C LEU A 200 30.08 -36.66 20.07
N ASP A 201 30.17 -37.84 20.67
CA ASP A 201 29.13 -38.52 21.46
C ASP A 201 28.68 -37.70 22.68
N ASP A 202 29.48 -36.80 23.21
CA ASP A 202 29.10 -35.88 24.27
C ASP A 202 27.92 -34.93 23.88
N LEU A 203 27.62 -34.83 22.57
CA LEU A 203 26.50 -34.03 22.06
C LEU A 203 25.25 -34.90 21.76
N GLU A 204 25.26 -36.16 22.15
CA GLU A 204 24.14 -37.06 21.96
C GLU A 204 23.03 -36.82 22.99
N TYR A 205 21.80 -36.81 22.50
CA TYR A 205 20.57 -36.81 23.29
C TYR A 205 19.51 -37.70 22.66
N ASN A 206 19.40 -38.89 23.14
CA ASN A 206 18.36 -39.81 22.69
C ASN A 206 17.72 -40.54 23.92
N PRO A 207 16.62 -40.00 24.46
CA PRO A 207 15.99 -40.56 25.67
C PRO A 207 15.36 -41.93 25.43
N GLY A 208 15.25 -42.41 24.18
CA GLY A 208 14.71 -43.70 23.81
C GLY A 208 15.75 -44.82 23.64
N GLN A 209 17.05 -44.52 23.69
CA GLN A 209 18.11 -45.52 23.55
C GLN A 209 18.49 -46.14 24.90
N GLY A 210 18.19 -47.39 25.04
CA GLY A 210 18.71 -48.29 26.11
C GLY A 210 18.22 -47.96 27.51
N GLN A 211 17.53 -48.91 28.12
CA GLN A 211 17.12 -48.78 29.52
C GLN A 211 18.36 -48.65 30.44
N GLY A 212 18.53 -47.49 31.08
CA GLY A 212 19.54 -47.22 32.08
C GLY A 212 20.73 -46.37 31.67
N GLN A 213 20.81 -45.85 30.42
CA GLN A 213 21.86 -44.91 30.03
C GLN A 213 21.34 -43.49 30.14
N THR A 214 22.05 -42.62 30.86
CA THR A 214 21.78 -41.17 30.90
C THR A 214 22.37 -40.52 29.68
N PRO A 215 21.58 -39.80 28.85
CA PRO A 215 22.11 -39.08 27.71
C PRO A 215 23.23 -38.11 28.13
N PRO A 216 24.29 -37.93 27.31
CA PRO A 216 25.38 -37.00 27.65
C PRO A 216 24.95 -35.53 27.72
N MET A 217 23.97 -35.12 26.91
CA MET A 217 23.38 -33.78 27.03
C MET A 217 22.27 -33.75 28.06
N THR A 218 22.14 -32.62 28.77
CA THR A 218 21.14 -32.36 29.78
C THR A 218 20.03 -31.49 29.25
N VAL A 219 18.76 -31.79 29.63
CA VAL A 219 17.60 -30.97 29.30
C VAL A 219 17.57 -29.76 30.22
N LEU A 220 17.70 -28.55 29.64
CA LEU A 220 17.47 -27.28 30.34
C LEU A 220 16.01 -26.87 30.38
N SER A 221 15.28 -27.18 29.31
CA SER A 221 13.83 -26.94 29.22
C SER A 221 13.21 -28.06 28.40
N PRO A 222 12.21 -28.77 28.93
CA PRO A 222 11.50 -29.80 28.18
C PRO A 222 10.60 -29.19 27.10
N ALA A 223 10.36 -29.92 26.02
CA ALA A 223 9.34 -29.58 25.03
C ALA A 223 7.97 -29.93 25.60
N THR A 224 7.15 -28.94 25.86
CA THR A 224 5.78 -29.16 26.38
C THR A 224 4.75 -28.34 25.66
N ASP A 225 3.55 -28.89 25.52
CA ASP A 225 2.39 -28.17 24.97
C ASP A 225 1.81 -27.23 26.02
N ALA A 226 1.21 -26.14 25.60
CA ALA A 226 0.36 -25.34 26.45
C ALA A 226 -0.87 -26.12 26.87
N GLN A 227 -1.31 -25.93 28.11
CA GLN A 227 -2.49 -26.57 28.67
C GLN A 227 -3.48 -25.51 29.13
N VAL A 228 -4.70 -25.55 28.60
CA VAL A 228 -5.80 -24.67 29.02
C VAL A 228 -7.04 -25.49 29.31
N LYS A 229 -7.93 -25.00 30.18
CA LYS A 229 -9.29 -25.51 30.30
C LYS A 229 -10.26 -24.46 29.75
N ILE A 230 -11.16 -24.88 28.88
CA ILE A 230 -12.22 -24.06 28.32
C ILE A 230 -13.54 -24.70 28.72
N GLU A 231 -14.40 -23.98 29.45
CA GLU A 231 -15.63 -24.52 30.04
C GLU A 231 -15.40 -25.81 30.86
N GLY A 232 -14.22 -25.93 31.49
CA GLY A 232 -13.83 -27.12 32.25
C GLY A 232 -13.20 -28.25 31.41
N PHE A 233 -13.23 -28.18 30.07
CA PHE A 233 -12.61 -29.17 29.19
C PHE A 233 -11.14 -28.84 28.96
N ALA A 234 -10.28 -29.85 29.11
CA ALA A 234 -8.84 -29.71 28.87
C ALA A 234 -8.56 -29.61 27.34
N VAL A 235 -7.77 -28.65 26.98
CA VAL A 235 -7.28 -28.43 25.60
C VAL A 235 -5.77 -28.26 25.65
N SER A 236 -5.05 -28.95 24.75
CA SER A 236 -3.61 -28.84 24.58
C SER A 236 -3.30 -28.16 23.24
N ALA A 237 -2.30 -27.32 23.23
CA ALA A 237 -1.81 -26.67 22.02
C ALA A 237 -0.28 -26.65 21.97
N ALA A 238 0.30 -26.88 20.80
CA ALA A 238 1.74 -26.91 20.61
C ALA A 238 2.43 -25.55 20.89
N GLY A 239 1.68 -24.44 20.84
CA GLY A 239 2.16 -23.11 21.16
C GLY A 239 1.23 -22.34 22.09
N ASP A 240 1.64 -21.11 22.41
CA ASP A 240 0.85 -20.24 23.29
C ASP A 240 -0.31 -19.53 22.52
N SER A 241 -0.45 -19.78 21.24
CA SER A 241 -1.62 -19.34 20.45
C SER A 241 -2.53 -20.55 20.20
N VAL A 242 -3.67 -20.60 20.90
CA VAL A 242 -4.66 -21.66 20.85
C VAL A 242 -5.78 -21.29 19.91
N SER A 243 -5.86 -21.95 18.75
CA SER A 243 -6.89 -21.76 17.73
C SER A 243 -7.73 -23.03 17.56
N GLY A 244 -9.00 -22.86 17.16
CA GLY A 244 -9.91 -23.98 16.87
C GLY A 244 -10.55 -24.64 18.08
N ALA A 245 -10.16 -24.29 19.31
CA ALA A 245 -10.81 -24.79 20.54
C ALA A 245 -12.17 -24.13 20.76
N ILE A 246 -12.31 -22.89 20.36
CA ILE A 246 -13.58 -22.17 20.23
C ILE A 246 -13.68 -21.76 18.75
N GLU A 247 -14.80 -22.07 18.10
CA GLU A 247 -14.97 -21.79 16.68
C GLU A 247 -14.78 -20.30 16.36
N GLY A 248 -13.82 -20.00 15.47
CA GLY A 248 -13.51 -18.64 15.04
C GLY A 248 -12.84 -17.76 16.10
N VAL A 249 -12.40 -18.30 17.23
CA VAL A 249 -11.67 -17.58 18.28
C VAL A 249 -10.25 -18.09 18.39
N THR A 250 -9.31 -17.18 18.52
CA THR A 250 -7.91 -17.46 18.86
C THR A 250 -7.61 -16.89 20.23
N LEU A 251 -7.03 -17.71 21.11
CA LEU A 251 -6.59 -17.34 22.44
C LEU A 251 -5.05 -17.27 22.45
N ASP A 252 -4.48 -16.12 22.73
CA ASP A 252 -3.04 -15.92 22.88
C ASP A 252 -2.71 -15.89 24.39
N LEU A 253 -2.07 -16.95 24.84
CA LEU A 253 -1.71 -17.14 26.25
C LEU A 253 -0.51 -16.26 26.59
N VAL A 254 -0.61 -15.49 27.67
CA VAL A 254 0.45 -14.56 28.11
C VAL A 254 1.13 -15.10 29.38
N SER A 255 0.35 -15.63 30.31
CA SER A 255 0.89 -16.21 31.56
C SER A 255 0.02 -17.35 32.06
N ALA A 256 0.65 -18.35 32.64
CA ALA A 256 -0.06 -19.45 33.33
C ALA A 256 -0.45 -18.99 34.74
N LYS A 257 -1.72 -19.22 35.10
CA LYS A 257 -2.24 -18.96 36.45
C LYS A 257 -3.28 -20.02 36.85
N PRO A 258 -2.83 -21.23 37.18
CA PRO A 258 -3.73 -22.29 37.56
C PRO A 258 -4.63 -21.90 38.76
N GLY A 259 -5.89 -22.30 38.71
CA GLY A 259 -6.90 -21.91 39.67
C GLY A 259 -7.57 -20.56 39.43
N THR A 260 -7.12 -19.82 38.39
CA THR A 260 -7.74 -18.52 38.03
C THR A 260 -8.49 -18.64 36.69
N THR A 261 -9.80 -18.40 36.75
CA THR A 261 -10.65 -18.40 35.55
C THR A 261 -10.73 -16.98 34.96
N VAL A 262 -10.45 -16.89 33.69
CA VAL A 262 -10.59 -15.66 32.87
C VAL A 262 -11.82 -15.81 31.98
N THR A 263 -12.64 -14.78 31.91
CA THR A 263 -13.80 -14.76 31.02
C THR A 263 -13.44 -14.15 29.67
N VAL A 264 -13.72 -14.88 28.59
CA VAL A 264 -13.60 -14.41 27.20
C VAL A 264 -15.00 -14.16 26.67
N LYS A 265 -15.31 -12.89 26.33
CA LYS A 265 -16.59 -12.47 25.77
C LYS A 265 -16.45 -12.18 24.28
N VAL A 266 -17.15 -12.96 23.46
CA VAL A 266 -17.26 -12.72 22.01
C VAL A 266 -18.55 -11.93 21.73
N SER A 267 -18.40 -10.78 21.09
CA SER A 267 -19.51 -9.87 20.79
C SER A 267 -19.33 -9.19 19.41
N PRO A 268 -20.39 -8.65 18.80
CA PRO A 268 -20.25 -7.78 17.64
C PRO A 268 -19.30 -6.60 17.91
N ASP A 269 -18.50 -6.26 16.94
CA ASP A 269 -17.62 -5.08 17.02
C ASP A 269 -18.17 -3.94 16.16
N PRO A 270 -18.92 -2.98 16.73
CA PRO A 270 -19.48 -1.85 16.00
C PRO A 270 -18.40 -0.84 15.57
N THR A 271 -17.21 -0.87 16.18
CA THR A 271 -16.16 0.12 15.92
C THR A 271 -15.66 0.04 14.48
N VAL A 272 -15.56 -1.18 13.93
CA VAL A 272 -15.14 -1.39 12.55
C VAL A 272 -16.07 -0.73 11.54
N VAL A 273 -17.38 -0.87 11.72
CA VAL A 273 -18.36 -0.24 10.83
C VAL A 273 -18.34 1.29 11.00
N ARG A 274 -18.29 1.76 12.25
CA ARG A 274 -18.21 3.18 12.56
C ARG A 274 -16.99 3.83 11.90
N ASP A 275 -15.80 3.27 12.07
CA ASP A 275 -14.56 3.85 11.57
C ASP A 275 -14.52 3.85 10.03
N ARG A 276 -15.04 2.79 9.40
CA ARG A 276 -15.18 2.72 7.93
C ARG A 276 -16.18 3.73 7.39
N LEU A 277 -17.33 3.91 8.05
CA LEU A 277 -18.31 4.92 7.66
C LEU A 277 -17.79 6.34 7.90
N ALA A 278 -17.09 6.59 9.00
CA ALA A 278 -16.46 7.88 9.26
C ALA A 278 -15.44 8.22 8.17
N LYS A 279 -14.63 7.23 7.76
CA LYS A 279 -13.69 7.40 6.65
C LYS A 279 -14.40 7.64 5.31
N LEU A 280 -15.45 6.89 4.98
CA LEU A 280 -16.26 7.12 3.79
C LEU A 280 -16.82 8.56 3.77
N VAL A 281 -17.40 9.03 4.88
CA VAL A 281 -17.94 10.39 5.02
C VAL A 281 -16.85 11.45 4.80
N SER A 282 -15.68 11.27 5.39
CA SER A 282 -14.53 12.17 5.22
C SER A 282 -14.05 12.24 3.77
N ASP A 283 -13.85 11.07 3.13
CA ASP A 283 -13.34 11.00 1.75
C ASP A 283 -14.38 11.50 0.74
N TYR A 284 -15.66 11.20 0.98
CA TYR A 284 -16.76 11.77 0.19
C TYR A 284 -16.79 13.31 0.28
N ASN A 285 -16.68 13.85 1.48
CA ASN A 285 -16.66 15.30 1.70
C ASN A 285 -15.44 15.96 1.06
N THR A 286 -14.30 15.29 1.08
CA THR A 286 -13.09 15.75 0.39
C THR A 286 -13.30 15.77 -1.13
N ALA A 287 -13.87 14.70 -1.71
CA ALA A 287 -14.20 14.65 -3.11
C ALA A 287 -15.24 15.71 -3.51
N ALA A 288 -16.32 15.87 -2.74
CA ALA A 288 -17.35 16.87 -2.96
C ALA A 288 -16.80 18.30 -2.90
N SER A 289 -15.97 18.62 -1.90
CA SER A 289 -15.34 19.94 -1.76
C SER A 289 -14.38 20.22 -2.90
N THR A 290 -13.56 19.24 -3.28
CA THR A 290 -12.62 19.38 -4.40
C THR A 290 -13.36 19.62 -5.71
N MET A 291 -14.40 18.85 -6.01
CA MET A 291 -15.23 19.05 -7.21
C MET A 291 -15.92 20.43 -7.20
N ALA A 292 -16.44 20.86 -6.04
CA ALA A 292 -17.03 22.20 -5.88
C ALA A 292 -16.01 23.31 -6.17
N ASN A 293 -14.76 23.19 -5.67
CA ASN A 293 -13.70 24.16 -5.94
C ASN A 293 -13.30 24.18 -7.41
N LEU A 294 -13.20 23.01 -8.06
CA LEU A 294 -12.84 22.92 -9.50
C LEU A 294 -13.89 23.57 -10.43
N ARG A 295 -15.15 23.65 -10.00
CA ARG A 295 -16.25 24.29 -10.75
C ARG A 295 -16.69 25.63 -10.18
N SER A 296 -16.01 26.15 -9.16
CA SER A 296 -16.36 27.42 -8.51
C SER A 296 -16.28 28.61 -9.49
N TYR A 297 -17.00 29.67 -9.16
CA TYR A 297 -16.86 30.97 -9.81
C TYR A 297 -16.71 32.04 -8.73
N ASP A 298 -15.67 32.84 -8.85
CA ASP A 298 -15.46 33.99 -7.97
C ASP A 298 -15.94 35.28 -8.67
N PRO A 299 -17.05 35.87 -8.23
CA PRO A 299 -17.59 37.07 -8.84
C PRO A 299 -16.72 38.32 -8.62
N ALA A 300 -15.92 38.36 -7.55
CA ALA A 300 -15.05 39.50 -7.25
C ALA A 300 -13.87 39.60 -8.23
N THR A 301 -13.25 38.48 -8.52
CA THR A 301 -12.13 38.39 -9.46
C THR A 301 -12.57 38.03 -10.88
N ARG A 302 -13.84 37.70 -11.10
CA ARG A 302 -14.41 37.17 -12.35
C ARG A 302 -13.66 35.93 -12.88
N LYS A 303 -13.08 35.14 -11.99
CA LYS A 303 -12.35 33.92 -12.36
C LYS A 303 -13.19 32.68 -12.08
N GLY A 304 -13.23 31.80 -13.07
CA GLY A 304 -13.82 30.47 -12.93
C GLY A 304 -12.78 29.45 -12.55
N GLY A 305 -13.20 28.42 -11.80
CA GLY A 305 -12.40 27.22 -11.59
C GLY A 305 -12.10 26.51 -12.92
N PRO A 306 -11.07 25.68 -12.98
CA PRO A 306 -10.57 25.07 -14.21
C PRO A 306 -11.57 24.15 -14.92
N LEU A 307 -12.57 23.63 -14.21
CA LEU A 307 -13.64 22.78 -14.73
C LEU A 307 -15.04 23.45 -14.60
N LEU A 308 -15.11 24.79 -14.54
CA LEU A 308 -16.38 25.50 -14.55
C LEU A 308 -17.18 25.15 -15.81
N GLY A 309 -18.42 24.66 -15.62
CA GLY A 309 -19.30 24.24 -16.71
C GLY A 309 -18.93 22.89 -17.34
N ASP A 310 -17.99 22.13 -16.78
CA ASP A 310 -17.63 20.80 -17.30
C ASP A 310 -18.72 19.77 -16.97
N GLY A 311 -19.36 19.21 -17.99
CA GLY A 311 -20.47 18.26 -17.86
C GLY A 311 -20.07 16.94 -17.24
N LEU A 312 -18.80 16.49 -17.38
CA LEU A 312 -18.31 15.28 -16.78
C LEU A 312 -18.32 15.38 -15.23
N LEU A 313 -17.76 16.49 -14.70
CA LEU A 313 -17.73 16.74 -13.26
C LEU A 313 -19.14 16.77 -12.67
N LEU A 314 -20.07 17.51 -13.31
CA LEU A 314 -21.46 17.60 -12.87
C LEU A 314 -22.19 16.25 -12.91
N ASN A 315 -21.91 15.42 -13.91
CA ASN A 315 -22.50 14.08 -14.02
C ASN A 315 -22.01 13.16 -12.89
N ILE A 316 -20.70 13.12 -12.64
CA ILE A 316 -20.11 12.32 -11.55
C ILE A 316 -20.69 12.77 -10.20
N GLU A 317 -20.70 14.07 -9.91
CA GLU A 317 -21.24 14.62 -8.67
C GLU A 317 -22.72 14.23 -8.47
N SER A 318 -23.54 14.38 -9.52
CA SER A 318 -24.97 14.01 -9.48
C SER A 318 -25.19 12.52 -9.24
N ARG A 319 -24.37 11.65 -9.84
CA ARG A 319 -24.45 10.19 -9.63
C ARG A 319 -24.07 9.83 -8.20
N LEU A 320 -22.95 10.35 -7.69
CA LEU A 320 -22.51 10.10 -6.30
C LEU A 320 -23.57 10.54 -5.28
N ARG A 321 -24.20 11.70 -5.47
CA ARG A 321 -25.28 12.17 -4.61
C ARG A 321 -26.50 11.23 -4.65
N ARG A 322 -26.90 10.76 -5.83
CA ARG A 322 -28.01 9.81 -5.97
C ARG A 322 -27.71 8.48 -5.31
N ASP A 323 -26.52 7.94 -5.52
CA ASP A 323 -26.11 6.63 -4.98
C ASP A 323 -26.12 6.64 -3.43
N VAL A 324 -25.70 7.75 -2.83
CA VAL A 324 -25.73 7.93 -1.36
C VAL A 324 -27.13 8.13 -0.81
N SER A 325 -28.04 8.79 -1.56
CA SER A 325 -29.36 9.18 -1.05
C SER A 325 -30.46 8.14 -1.37
N ALA A 326 -30.22 7.28 -2.36
CA ALA A 326 -31.21 6.32 -2.81
C ALA A 326 -31.44 5.21 -1.79
N ALA A 327 -32.69 4.82 -1.62
CA ALA A 327 -33.05 3.66 -0.82
C ALA A 327 -32.55 2.35 -1.44
N VAL A 328 -32.23 1.39 -0.59
CA VAL A 328 -31.79 0.03 -0.92
C VAL A 328 -32.90 -0.94 -0.57
N ALA A 329 -33.11 -1.96 -1.39
CA ALA A 329 -33.97 -3.08 -1.05
C ALA A 329 -33.31 -3.92 0.06
N THR A 330 -33.88 -3.87 1.25
CA THR A 330 -33.44 -4.65 2.41
C THR A 330 -34.58 -5.50 2.94
N PRO A 331 -34.33 -6.53 3.77
CA PRO A 331 -35.40 -7.29 4.42
C PRO A 331 -36.35 -6.38 5.22
N VAL A 332 -37.59 -6.87 5.40
CA VAL A 332 -38.60 -6.13 6.16
C VAL A 332 -38.11 -5.83 7.58
N GLY A 333 -38.17 -4.55 7.98
CA GLY A 333 -37.71 -4.09 9.28
C GLY A 333 -36.26 -3.61 9.33
N ALA A 334 -35.44 -3.94 8.32
CA ALA A 334 -34.05 -3.47 8.24
C ALA A 334 -33.96 -2.03 7.68
N PRO A 335 -32.88 -1.29 7.98
CA PRO A 335 -32.68 0.06 7.46
C PRO A 335 -32.54 0.06 5.92
N THR A 336 -33.23 0.97 5.23
CA THR A 336 -33.25 1.08 3.76
C THR A 336 -32.41 2.24 3.24
N THR A 337 -32.01 3.18 4.08
CA THR A 337 -31.25 4.39 3.70
C THR A 337 -30.11 4.66 4.65
N LEU A 338 -29.10 5.41 4.17
CA LEU A 338 -28.00 5.86 5.04
C LEU A 338 -28.50 6.78 6.18
N SER A 339 -29.57 7.55 5.95
CA SER A 339 -30.13 8.44 6.99
C SER A 339 -30.75 7.65 8.15
N ALA A 340 -31.27 6.44 7.89
CA ALA A 340 -31.79 5.55 8.92
C ALA A 340 -30.68 5.09 9.90
N ILE A 341 -29.45 4.95 9.43
CA ILE A 341 -28.28 4.58 10.25
C ILE A 341 -27.44 5.77 10.68
N GLY A 342 -27.92 7.01 10.51
CA GLY A 342 -27.25 8.21 11.02
C GLY A 342 -26.30 8.91 10.05
N VAL A 343 -26.18 8.50 8.79
CA VAL A 343 -25.43 9.24 7.77
C VAL A 343 -26.40 10.10 6.97
N THR A 344 -26.31 11.42 7.06
CA THR A 344 -27.22 12.36 6.40
C THR A 344 -26.46 13.30 5.48
N MET A 345 -27.14 13.75 4.40
CA MET A 345 -26.59 14.73 3.46
C MET A 345 -27.15 16.12 3.77
N GLY A 346 -26.27 17.10 3.93
CA GLY A 346 -26.63 18.51 4.11
C GLY A 346 -27.05 19.18 2.79
N ALA A 347 -27.59 20.39 2.89
CA ALA A 347 -27.97 21.19 1.71
C ALA A 347 -26.76 21.53 0.81
N ASP A 348 -25.57 21.60 1.37
CA ASP A 348 -24.29 21.80 0.67
C ASP A 348 -23.78 20.52 -0.04
N GLY A 349 -24.51 19.40 0.09
CA GLY A 349 -24.16 18.11 -0.49
C GLY A 349 -23.08 17.35 0.25
N ARG A 350 -22.67 17.78 1.46
CA ARG A 350 -21.74 17.05 2.33
C ARG A 350 -22.48 16.06 3.20
N LEU A 351 -21.78 15.01 3.57
CA LEU A 351 -22.27 13.99 4.48
C LEU A 351 -21.87 14.32 5.92
N SER A 352 -22.75 13.96 6.85
CA SER A 352 -22.47 13.98 8.28
C SER A 352 -22.82 12.63 8.90
N LEU A 353 -22.02 12.17 9.88
CA LEU A 353 -22.24 10.93 10.62
C LEU A 353 -22.71 11.26 12.04
N ASN A 354 -23.87 10.76 12.43
CA ASN A 354 -24.33 10.73 13.81
C ASN A 354 -23.99 9.36 14.42
N GLU A 355 -22.90 9.32 15.17
CA GLU A 355 -22.40 8.08 15.80
C GLU A 355 -23.40 7.46 16.78
N GLY A 356 -24.19 8.27 17.50
CA GLY A 356 -25.22 7.78 18.42
C GLY A 356 -26.31 6.99 17.68
N LYS A 357 -26.82 7.53 16.56
CA LYS A 357 -27.79 6.83 15.70
C LYS A 357 -27.18 5.56 15.08
N LEU A 358 -25.94 5.63 14.64
CA LEU A 358 -25.24 4.46 14.08
C LEU A 358 -25.12 3.36 15.12
N ASN A 359 -24.70 3.69 16.34
CA ASN A 359 -24.58 2.71 17.41
C ASN A 359 -25.92 2.04 17.75
N VAL A 360 -27.01 2.80 17.78
CA VAL A 360 -28.36 2.24 18.00
C VAL A 360 -28.73 1.28 16.86
N ALA A 361 -28.50 1.66 15.61
CA ALA A 361 -28.78 0.81 14.45
C ALA A 361 -27.96 -0.49 14.46
N LEU A 362 -26.66 -0.41 14.81
CA LEU A 362 -25.76 -1.56 14.90
C LEU A 362 -26.08 -2.49 16.08
N GLN A 363 -26.66 -1.97 17.17
CA GLN A 363 -27.14 -2.80 18.28
C GLN A 363 -28.45 -3.49 17.95
N ALA A 364 -29.35 -2.80 17.22
CA ALA A 364 -30.67 -3.33 16.88
C ALA A 364 -30.60 -4.39 15.74
N ASP A 365 -29.91 -4.08 14.66
CA ASP A 365 -29.82 -4.97 13.48
C ASP A 365 -28.49 -4.78 12.73
N PRO A 366 -27.38 -5.37 13.21
CA PRO A 366 -26.09 -5.29 12.53
C PRO A 366 -26.11 -5.96 11.13
N ALA A 367 -26.92 -6.99 10.94
CA ALA A 367 -27.04 -7.69 9.66
C ALA A 367 -27.75 -6.82 8.62
N GLY A 368 -28.83 -6.13 9.01
CA GLY A 368 -29.53 -5.18 8.16
C GLY A 368 -28.65 -3.99 7.76
N VAL A 369 -27.84 -3.46 8.70
CA VAL A 369 -26.86 -2.42 8.39
C VAL A 369 -25.80 -2.95 7.41
N ALA A 370 -25.29 -4.16 7.58
CA ALA A 370 -24.34 -4.77 6.65
C ALA A 370 -24.95 -4.96 5.25
N LYS A 371 -26.21 -5.40 5.15
CA LYS A 371 -26.93 -5.53 3.88
C LYS A 371 -27.21 -4.20 3.19
N LEU A 372 -27.57 -3.15 3.95
CA LEU A 372 -27.72 -1.79 3.43
C LEU A 372 -26.44 -1.32 2.75
N LEU A 373 -25.29 -1.58 3.36
CA LEU A 373 -23.99 -1.12 2.86
C LEU A 373 -23.43 -2.05 1.77
N ALA A 374 -23.36 -3.36 2.03
CA ALA A 374 -22.61 -4.34 1.23
C ALA A 374 -23.49 -5.33 0.46
N GLY A 375 -24.81 -5.32 0.65
CA GLY A 375 -25.74 -6.21 -0.04
C GLY A 375 -25.65 -6.12 -1.57
N GLU A 376 -26.40 -6.95 -2.30
CA GLU A 376 -26.32 -7.04 -3.77
C GLU A 376 -26.56 -5.68 -4.44
N ASP A 377 -27.56 -4.93 -3.98
CA ASP A 377 -27.85 -3.55 -4.40
C ASP A 377 -27.37 -2.51 -3.37
N GLY A 378 -26.46 -2.90 -2.49
CA GLY A 378 -25.98 -2.08 -1.40
C GLY A 378 -25.28 -0.79 -1.85
N ILE A 379 -25.29 0.21 -0.97
CA ILE A 379 -24.76 1.55 -1.28
C ILE A 379 -23.30 1.50 -1.70
N ALA A 380 -22.48 0.65 -1.06
CA ALA A 380 -21.06 0.52 -1.43
C ALA A 380 -20.89 -0.05 -2.86
N LYS A 381 -21.74 -0.98 -3.30
CA LYS A 381 -21.65 -1.50 -4.68
C LYS A 381 -22.06 -0.47 -5.72
N ARG A 382 -23.12 0.32 -5.45
CA ARG A 382 -23.55 1.41 -6.34
C ARG A 382 -22.47 2.48 -6.48
N LEU A 383 -21.95 2.94 -5.36
CA LEU A 383 -20.83 3.90 -5.35
C LEU A 383 -19.59 3.35 -6.06
N ALA A 384 -19.24 2.07 -5.84
CA ALA A 384 -18.12 1.43 -6.51
C ALA A 384 -18.31 1.42 -8.03
N SER A 385 -19.49 1.06 -8.52
CA SER A 385 -19.82 1.07 -9.97
C SER A 385 -19.66 2.47 -10.58
N THR A 386 -20.19 3.49 -9.90
CA THR A 386 -20.05 4.89 -10.36
C THR A 386 -18.60 5.33 -10.37
N LEU A 387 -17.82 5.00 -9.33
CA LEU A 387 -16.41 5.37 -9.21
C LEU A 387 -15.54 4.58 -10.21
N GLU A 388 -15.80 3.29 -10.41
CA GLU A 388 -15.12 2.48 -11.43
C GLU A 388 -15.35 3.06 -12.83
N GLY A 389 -16.59 3.40 -13.18
CA GLY A 389 -16.91 4.06 -14.45
C GLY A 389 -16.23 5.41 -14.63
N ALA A 390 -15.93 6.12 -13.53
CA ALA A 390 -15.24 7.40 -13.56
C ALA A 390 -13.71 7.26 -13.69
N VAL A 391 -13.06 6.42 -12.85
CA VAL A 391 -11.59 6.46 -12.65
C VAL A 391 -10.82 5.25 -13.21
N ALA A 392 -11.49 4.16 -13.60
CA ALA A 392 -10.84 2.99 -14.19
C ALA A 392 -10.06 3.34 -15.46
N ALA A 393 -9.19 2.43 -15.92
CA ALA A 393 -8.53 2.56 -17.20
C ALA A 393 -9.59 2.62 -18.31
N GLY A 394 -9.57 3.67 -19.15
CA GLY A 394 -10.62 3.91 -20.15
C GLY A 394 -11.93 4.49 -19.59
N GLY A 395 -12.01 4.77 -18.29
CA GLY A 395 -13.15 5.44 -17.66
C GLY A 395 -13.31 6.90 -18.11
N GLN A 396 -14.40 7.54 -17.66
CA GLN A 396 -14.79 8.87 -18.14
C GLN A 396 -13.71 9.94 -17.96
N VAL A 397 -13.01 9.94 -16.80
CA VAL A 397 -11.90 10.87 -16.52
C VAL A 397 -10.69 10.56 -17.40
N GLY A 398 -10.37 9.28 -17.60
CA GLY A 398 -9.29 8.84 -18.50
C GLY A 398 -9.54 9.29 -19.94
N SER A 399 -10.71 8.99 -20.50
CA SER A 399 -11.10 9.38 -21.86
C SER A 399 -11.05 10.91 -22.06
N ARG A 400 -11.46 11.68 -21.05
CA ARG A 400 -11.37 13.13 -21.09
C ARG A 400 -9.92 13.62 -21.08
N THR A 401 -9.07 13.00 -20.27
CA THR A 401 -7.63 13.26 -20.22
C THR A 401 -6.98 12.99 -21.58
N ASP A 402 -7.27 11.85 -22.19
CA ASP A 402 -6.74 11.46 -23.50
C ASP A 402 -7.15 12.43 -24.61
N SER A 403 -8.42 12.89 -24.58
CA SER A 403 -8.92 13.92 -25.49
C SER A 403 -8.15 15.24 -25.37
N LEU A 404 -7.90 15.72 -24.12
CA LEU A 404 -7.12 16.94 -23.90
C LEU A 404 -5.66 16.77 -24.29
N GLN A 405 -5.06 15.61 -24.06
CA GLN A 405 -3.70 15.31 -24.51
C GLN A 405 -3.61 15.28 -26.04
N SER A 406 -4.64 14.77 -26.73
CA SER A 406 -4.71 14.84 -28.19
C SER A 406 -4.75 16.28 -28.69
N GLN A 407 -5.61 17.12 -28.08
CA GLN A 407 -5.66 18.54 -28.39
C GLN A 407 -4.30 19.25 -28.16
N LYS A 408 -3.59 18.87 -27.09
CA LYS A 408 -2.24 19.42 -26.82
C LYS A 408 -1.24 19.01 -27.91
N ARG A 409 -1.29 17.76 -28.41
CA ARG A 409 -0.47 17.32 -29.55
C ARG A 409 -0.81 18.09 -30.83
N ASP A 410 -2.08 18.37 -31.07
CA ASP A 410 -2.50 19.12 -32.24
C ASP A 410 -2.08 20.61 -32.18
N LEU A 411 -2.07 21.19 -30.97
CA LEU A 411 -1.48 22.53 -30.78
C LEU A 411 0.02 22.55 -31.04
N GLN A 412 0.75 21.49 -30.70
CA GLN A 412 2.17 21.39 -31.03
C GLN A 412 2.38 21.36 -32.55
N LYS A 413 1.59 20.55 -33.27
CA LYS A 413 1.64 20.55 -34.75
C LYS A 413 1.34 21.95 -35.36
N GLN A 414 0.38 22.68 -34.75
CA GLN A 414 0.08 24.05 -35.18
C GLN A 414 1.26 25.01 -34.93
N ARG A 415 1.97 24.82 -33.80
CA ARG A 415 3.19 25.61 -33.50
C ARG A 415 4.30 25.30 -34.49
N ASP A 416 4.51 24.02 -34.81
CA ASP A 416 5.52 23.60 -35.79
C ASP A 416 5.22 24.14 -37.19
N ALA A 417 3.95 24.11 -37.61
CA ALA A 417 3.49 24.67 -38.88
C ALA A 417 3.64 26.23 -38.94
N LEU A 418 3.37 26.88 -37.79
CA LEU A 418 3.60 28.34 -37.67
C LEU A 418 5.08 28.67 -37.82
N GLU A 419 5.96 27.90 -37.22
CA GLU A 419 7.42 28.09 -37.35
C GLU A 419 7.90 27.99 -38.80
N LEU A 420 7.50 26.94 -39.51
CA LEU A 420 7.81 26.77 -40.94
C LEU A 420 7.29 27.92 -41.79
N ARG A 421 6.06 28.39 -41.48
CA ARG A 421 5.49 29.56 -42.16
C ARG A 421 6.30 30.83 -41.90
N MET A 422 6.74 31.05 -40.66
CA MET A 422 7.56 32.21 -40.30
C MET A 422 8.93 32.18 -40.96
N GLN A 423 9.57 31.02 -41.06
CA GLN A 423 10.82 30.83 -41.80
C GLN A 423 10.66 31.17 -43.29
N SER A 424 9.58 30.71 -43.92
CA SER A 424 9.29 31.05 -45.32
C SER A 424 9.02 32.55 -45.52
N LEU A 425 8.29 33.16 -44.58
CA LEU A 425 7.99 34.60 -44.60
C LEU A 425 9.27 35.44 -44.40
N GLU A 426 10.14 35.02 -43.50
CA GLU A 426 11.45 35.64 -43.28
C GLU A 426 12.30 35.60 -44.55
N ALA A 427 12.38 34.43 -45.21
CA ALA A 427 13.10 34.28 -46.47
C ALA A 427 12.52 35.22 -47.57
N SER A 428 11.19 35.31 -47.65
CA SER A 428 10.51 36.22 -48.59
C SER A 428 10.81 37.69 -48.31
N TYR A 429 10.72 38.12 -47.05
CA TYR A 429 11.05 39.50 -46.68
C TYR A 429 12.53 39.82 -46.94
N ARG A 430 13.46 38.91 -46.60
CA ARG A 430 14.88 39.07 -46.91
C ARG A 430 15.13 39.24 -48.41
N ALA A 431 14.46 38.46 -49.26
CA ALA A 431 14.56 38.58 -50.70
C ALA A 431 14.00 39.94 -51.22
N GLN A 432 12.82 40.35 -50.68
CA GLN A 432 12.19 41.63 -51.06
C GLN A 432 13.04 42.82 -50.63
N PHE A 433 13.51 42.87 -49.41
CA PHE A 433 14.34 43.95 -48.89
C PHE A 433 15.74 43.95 -49.53
N GLY A 434 16.30 42.80 -49.88
CA GLY A 434 17.55 42.68 -50.63
C GLY A 434 17.44 43.22 -52.04
N ALA A 435 16.32 42.99 -52.76
CA ALA A 435 16.05 43.56 -54.07
C ALA A 435 15.86 45.08 -54.00
N LEU A 436 15.17 45.58 -52.98
CA LEU A 436 14.97 46.96 -52.69
C LEU A 436 16.32 47.69 -52.41
N ASP A 437 17.19 47.11 -51.61
CA ASP A 437 18.51 47.63 -51.27
C ASP A 437 19.40 47.71 -52.51
N ALA A 438 19.37 46.68 -53.36
CA ALA A 438 20.06 46.71 -54.66
C ALA A 438 19.56 47.84 -55.59
N MET A 439 18.24 48.02 -55.71
CA MET A 439 17.63 49.05 -56.49
C MET A 439 18.00 50.48 -55.98
N LEU A 440 17.97 50.66 -54.64
CA LEU A 440 18.36 51.94 -54.03
C LEU A 440 19.86 52.26 -54.26
N SER A 441 20.71 51.20 -54.15
CA SER A 441 22.15 51.35 -54.47
C SER A 441 22.38 51.77 -55.91
N ASP A 442 21.67 51.14 -56.85
CA ASP A 442 21.75 51.51 -58.28
C ASP A 442 21.25 52.98 -58.56
N MET A 443 20.16 53.35 -57.89
CA MET A 443 19.66 54.74 -57.98
C MET A 443 20.63 55.77 -57.41
N GLN A 444 21.27 55.44 -56.25
CA GLN A 444 22.28 56.32 -55.64
C GLN A 444 23.55 56.39 -56.47
N SER A 445 23.97 55.32 -57.12
CA SER A 445 25.10 55.28 -58.00
C SER A 445 24.84 56.16 -59.28
N THR A 446 23.63 56.02 -59.85
CA THR A 446 23.16 56.83 -60.97
C THR A 446 23.07 58.32 -60.57
N GLY A 447 22.55 58.61 -59.38
CA GLY A 447 22.48 59.97 -58.83
C GLY A 447 23.88 60.61 -58.64
N LYS A 448 24.83 59.83 -58.09
CA LYS A 448 26.24 60.28 -57.97
C LYS A 448 26.90 60.49 -59.29
N PHE A 449 26.62 59.61 -60.29
CA PHE A 449 27.12 59.79 -61.67
C PHE A 449 26.56 61.05 -62.31
N LEU A 450 25.27 61.35 -62.24
CA LEU A 450 24.63 62.56 -62.77
C LEU A 450 25.14 63.82 -62.06
N ALA A 451 25.30 63.78 -60.72
CA ALA A 451 25.87 64.91 -59.95
C ALA A 451 27.35 65.21 -60.38
N GLY A 452 28.13 64.21 -60.73
CA GLY A 452 29.52 64.36 -61.23
C GLY A 452 29.62 64.81 -62.67
N GLN A 453 28.52 64.70 -63.46
CA GLN A 453 28.48 65.25 -64.84
C GLN A 453 27.92 66.66 -64.91
N LEU A 454 27.15 67.12 -63.93
CA LEU A 454 26.49 68.46 -63.93
C LEU A 454 27.22 69.49 -63.06
N GLY A 455 28.28 69.13 -62.36
CA GLY A 455 29.20 69.99 -61.62
C GLY A 455 30.57 69.96 -62.29
#